data_066116b0f939813097ba910a0288ef74
#
_entry.id   066116b0f939813097ba910a0288ef74
#
_cell.length_a   1.000
_cell.length_b   1.000
_cell.length_c   1.000
_cell.angle_alpha   90.00
_cell.angle_beta   90.00
_cell.angle_gamma   90.00
#
_symmetry.space_group_name_H-M   'P 1'
#
loop_
_entity.id
_entity.type
_entity.pdbx_description
1 polymer ?
#
loop_
_entity_poly.entity_id
_entity_poly.type
_entity_poly.pdbx_seq_one_letter_code
_entity_poly.pdbx_strand_id
1 'polypeptide(L)'
;MTFFADTSVWSLALRRDAARSEPEVDALKAALQGADVVVTTGLVLQELLQGFSGPKVAAQIIKRFSALPLLQPDREDHIAAAALRNTCRRAGVQIGTVDAVLAQLCIRHDLELLSIDKDFELAAKHCGLRVWSAKKLTRKQ
;
A
#
# COMPACT_ATOMS: atom_id res chain seq x y z
N MET A 1 -8.10 8.86 10.03
CA MET A 1 -7.83 7.59 9.36
C MET A 1 -6.39 7.56 8.89
N THR A 2 -5.75 6.41 8.97
CA THR A 2 -4.36 6.24 8.56
C THR A 2 -4.29 5.28 7.39
N PHE A 3 -3.68 5.75 6.30
CA PHE A 3 -3.57 5.00 5.05
C PHE A 3 -2.15 4.52 4.80
N PHE A 4 -2.06 3.36 4.17
CA PHE A 4 -0.84 2.84 3.59
C PHE A 4 -1.11 2.61 2.10
N ALA A 5 -0.37 3.29 1.22
CA ALA A 5 -0.49 3.06 -0.21
C ALA A 5 0.64 2.15 -0.67
N ASP A 6 0.30 1.10 -1.43
CA ASP A 6 1.32 0.23 -2.00
C ASP A 6 1.98 0.87 -3.24
N THR A 7 2.97 0.20 -3.79
CA THR A 7 3.73 0.70 -4.94
C THR A 7 2.83 0.95 -6.14
N SER A 8 1.78 0.15 -6.35
CA SER A 8 0.89 0.29 -7.50
C SER A 8 0.18 1.65 -7.51
N VAL A 9 -0.32 2.08 -6.37
CA VAL A 9 -1.02 3.36 -6.25
C VAL A 9 -0.04 4.53 -6.36
N TRP A 10 1.11 4.45 -5.67
CA TRP A 10 2.13 5.49 -5.76
C TRP A 10 2.65 5.64 -7.20
N SER A 11 2.86 4.53 -7.92
CA SER A 11 3.34 4.55 -9.30
C SER A 11 2.37 5.32 -10.20
N LEU A 12 1.07 5.08 -10.07
CA LEU A 12 0.07 5.80 -10.83
C LEU A 12 0.01 7.28 -10.45
N ALA A 13 0.12 7.58 -9.16
CA ALA A 13 0.09 8.97 -8.69
C ALA A 13 1.27 9.78 -9.21
N LEU A 14 2.41 9.14 -9.44
CA LEU A 14 3.65 9.80 -9.89
C LEU A 14 3.76 9.89 -11.42
N ARG A 15 2.96 9.14 -12.18
CA ARG A 15 2.97 9.20 -13.64
C ARG A 15 2.24 10.44 -14.12
N ARG A 16 2.92 11.22 -14.98
CA ARG A 16 2.35 12.45 -15.54
C ARG A 16 1.37 12.19 -16.68
N ASP A 17 1.51 11.05 -17.34
CA ASP A 17 0.74 10.68 -18.54
C ASP A 17 -0.37 9.69 -18.24
N ALA A 18 -0.70 9.49 -16.97
CA ALA A 18 -1.77 8.57 -16.59
C ALA A 18 -3.11 9.10 -17.12
N ALA A 19 -3.59 8.48 -18.18
CA ALA A 19 -4.87 8.83 -18.80
C ALA A 19 -6.06 8.33 -17.98
N ARG A 20 -5.81 7.45 -16.98
CA ARG A 20 -6.85 6.87 -16.13
C ARG A 20 -6.75 7.39 -14.71
N SER A 21 -7.90 7.88 -14.22
CA SER A 21 -8.05 8.19 -12.81
C SER A 21 -8.56 6.95 -12.10
N GLU A 22 -7.81 6.49 -11.10
CA GLU A 22 -8.24 5.40 -10.23
C GLU A 22 -8.70 6.00 -8.89
N PRO A 23 -9.83 5.50 -8.32
CA PRO A 23 -10.31 6.03 -7.03
C PRO A 23 -9.27 5.95 -5.92
N GLU A 24 -8.43 4.93 -5.93
CA GLU A 24 -7.36 4.74 -4.94
C GLU A 24 -6.31 5.84 -5.03
N VAL A 25 -5.98 6.29 -6.24
CA VAL A 25 -5.04 7.39 -6.46
C VAL A 25 -5.63 8.70 -5.95
N ASP A 26 -6.91 8.94 -6.25
CA ASP A 26 -7.61 10.13 -5.77
C ASP A 26 -7.69 10.15 -4.24
N ALA A 27 -7.93 8.98 -3.63
CA ALA A 27 -7.94 8.83 -2.18
C ALA A 27 -6.57 9.14 -1.57
N LEU A 28 -5.48 8.69 -2.20
CA LEU A 28 -4.13 9.00 -1.75
C LEU A 28 -3.86 10.50 -1.81
N LYS A 29 -4.18 11.15 -2.91
CA LYS A 29 -3.98 12.59 -3.07
C LYS A 29 -4.77 13.39 -2.05
N ALA A 30 -6.03 13.01 -1.81
CA ALA A 30 -6.87 13.65 -0.82
C ALA A 30 -6.30 13.49 0.60
N ALA A 31 -5.82 12.28 0.93
CA ALA A 31 -5.21 12.02 2.23
C ALA A 31 -3.95 12.85 2.45
N LEU A 32 -3.11 12.99 1.42
CA LEU A 32 -1.88 13.77 1.52
C LEU A 32 -2.15 15.27 1.72
N GLN A 33 -3.28 15.76 1.24
CA GLN A 33 -3.65 17.17 1.34
C GLN A 33 -4.53 17.49 2.55
N GLY A 34 -5.10 16.47 3.18
CA GLY A 34 -6.09 16.62 4.23
C GLY A 34 -5.53 16.31 5.63
N ALA A 35 -6.47 15.98 6.54
CA ALA A 35 -6.14 15.67 7.93
C ALA A 35 -5.75 14.20 8.14
N ASP A 36 -5.91 13.35 7.13
CA ASP A 36 -5.55 11.94 7.24
C ASP A 36 -4.03 11.76 7.21
N VAL A 37 -3.58 10.68 7.83
CA VAL A 37 -2.16 10.35 7.89
C VAL A 37 -1.85 9.30 6.82
N VAL A 38 -0.77 9.49 6.08
CA VAL A 38 -0.26 8.52 5.12
C VAL A 38 1.10 8.04 5.61
N VAL A 39 1.25 6.73 5.73
CA VAL A 39 2.52 6.10 6.14
C VAL A 39 3.04 5.22 5.02
N THR A 40 4.33 4.88 5.09
CA THR A 40 4.98 4.06 4.07
C THR A 40 6.05 3.16 4.70
N THR A 41 6.77 2.44 3.86
CA THR A 41 7.91 1.58 4.25
C THR A 41 9.08 1.82 3.32
N GLY A 42 10.26 1.41 3.76
CA GLY A 42 11.43 1.38 2.88
C GLY A 42 11.25 0.47 1.67
N LEU A 43 10.43 -0.59 1.79
CA LEU A 43 10.14 -1.49 0.68
C LEU A 43 9.44 -0.77 -0.47
N VAL A 44 8.43 0.04 -0.17
CA VAL A 44 7.71 0.81 -1.20
C VAL A 44 8.64 1.86 -1.81
N LEU A 45 9.40 2.58 -0.98
CA LEU A 45 10.37 3.56 -1.46
C LEU A 45 11.37 2.90 -2.43
N GLN A 46 11.89 1.74 -2.05
CA GLN A 46 12.87 1.03 -2.89
C GLN A 46 12.25 0.62 -4.23
N GLU A 47 11.05 0.05 -4.22
CA GLU A 47 10.38 -0.36 -5.45
C GLU A 47 10.13 0.83 -6.39
N LEU A 48 9.71 1.97 -5.83
CA LEU A 48 9.49 3.17 -6.62
C LEU A 48 10.79 3.68 -7.25
N LEU A 49 11.87 3.72 -6.48
CA LEU A 49 13.17 4.18 -6.98
C LEU A 49 13.75 3.24 -8.04
N GLN A 50 13.43 1.95 -7.95
CA GLN A 50 13.81 0.98 -8.99
C GLN A 50 12.99 1.17 -10.27
N GLY A 51 11.74 1.58 -10.14
CA GLY A 51 10.84 1.81 -11.28
C GLY A 51 10.97 3.18 -11.94
N PHE A 52 11.38 4.20 -11.19
CA PHE A 52 11.54 5.57 -11.67
C PHE A 52 13.01 5.97 -11.51
N SER A 53 13.86 5.55 -12.44
CA SER A 53 15.31 5.64 -12.29
C SER A 53 15.92 6.98 -12.73
N GLY A 54 15.15 7.88 -13.37
CA GLY A 54 15.64 9.18 -13.76
C GLY A 54 16.05 10.01 -12.54
N PRO A 55 17.21 10.71 -12.56
CA PRO A 55 17.72 11.40 -11.37
C PRO A 55 16.79 12.48 -10.84
N LYS A 56 16.09 13.18 -11.71
CA LYS A 56 15.17 14.24 -11.31
C LYS A 56 13.93 13.67 -10.61
N VAL A 57 13.34 12.60 -11.16
CA VAL A 57 12.19 11.93 -10.57
C VAL A 57 12.58 11.23 -9.27
N ALA A 58 13.74 10.57 -9.24
CA ALA A 58 14.24 9.94 -8.02
C ALA A 58 14.39 10.94 -6.88
N ALA A 59 14.97 12.12 -7.16
CA ALA A 59 15.12 13.16 -6.15
C ALA A 59 13.77 13.64 -5.60
N GLN A 60 12.77 13.76 -6.46
CA GLN A 60 11.42 14.15 -6.06
C GLN A 60 10.76 13.09 -5.16
N ILE A 61 10.93 11.82 -5.48
CA ILE A 61 10.41 10.71 -4.69
C ILE A 61 11.06 10.70 -3.30
N ILE A 62 12.39 10.82 -3.25
CA ILE A 62 13.13 10.84 -1.98
C ILE A 62 12.65 12.00 -1.10
N LYS A 63 12.51 13.18 -1.70
CA LYS A 63 12.05 14.36 -0.96
C LYS A 63 10.65 14.17 -0.40
N ARG A 64 9.71 13.66 -1.21
CA ARG A 64 8.34 13.43 -0.78
C ARG A 64 8.27 12.40 0.34
N PHE A 65 9.00 11.30 0.21
CA PHE A 65 9.00 10.23 1.18
C PHE A 65 9.68 10.61 2.49
N SER A 66 10.59 11.58 2.48
CA SER A 66 11.23 12.07 3.71
C SER A 66 10.23 12.73 4.67
N ALA A 67 9.08 13.17 4.18
CA ALA A 67 8.02 13.77 4.99
C ALA A 67 7.01 12.75 5.52
N LEU A 68 7.10 11.48 5.12
CA LEU A 68 6.16 10.45 5.53
C LEU A 68 6.74 9.59 6.66
N PRO A 69 5.92 9.23 7.67
CA PRO A 69 6.36 8.23 8.64
C PRO A 69 6.69 6.92 7.95
N LEU A 70 7.83 6.36 8.29
CA LEU A 70 8.35 5.13 7.68
C LEU A 70 8.26 3.99 8.67
N LEU A 71 7.40 3.00 8.37
CA LEU A 71 7.26 1.81 9.19
C LEU A 71 8.35 0.81 8.83
N GLN A 72 8.92 0.17 9.85
CA GLN A 72 9.93 -0.87 9.65
C GLN A 72 9.39 -2.20 10.18
N PRO A 73 9.36 -3.25 9.35
CA PRO A 73 8.97 -4.57 9.83
C PRO A 73 10.04 -5.11 10.79
N ASP A 74 9.59 -5.71 11.87
CA ASP A 74 10.47 -6.39 12.82
C ASP A 74 10.43 -7.91 12.60
N ARG A 75 11.13 -8.66 13.48
CA ARG A 75 11.16 -10.12 13.37
C ARG A 75 9.76 -10.74 13.41
N GLU A 76 8.92 -10.26 14.33
CA GLU A 76 7.58 -10.81 14.51
C GLU A 76 6.70 -10.51 13.29
N ASP A 77 6.89 -9.38 12.64
CA ASP A 77 6.18 -9.06 11.41
C ASP A 77 6.51 -10.05 10.30
N HIS A 78 7.78 -10.44 10.17
CA HIS A 78 8.19 -11.42 9.17
C HIS A 78 7.62 -12.81 9.45
N ILE A 79 7.59 -13.22 10.72
CA ILE A 79 6.98 -14.49 11.11
C ILE A 79 5.49 -14.48 10.79
N ALA A 80 4.79 -13.41 11.16
CA ALA A 80 3.36 -13.26 10.91
C ALA A 80 3.05 -13.16 9.41
N ALA A 81 3.89 -12.47 8.65
CA ALA A 81 3.73 -12.36 7.20
C ALA A 81 3.85 -13.72 6.51
N ALA A 82 4.78 -14.56 6.96
CA ALA A 82 4.92 -15.92 6.44
C ALA A 82 3.66 -16.75 6.73
N ALA A 83 3.12 -16.66 7.94
CA ALA A 83 1.89 -17.36 8.32
C ALA A 83 0.69 -16.87 7.49
N LEU A 84 0.59 -15.57 7.28
CA LEU A 84 -0.48 -14.96 6.46
C LEU A 84 -0.40 -15.45 5.03
N ARG A 85 0.79 -15.45 4.43
CA ARG A 85 1.00 -15.92 3.06
C ARG A 85 0.62 -17.39 2.92
N ASN A 86 1.00 -18.21 3.89
CA ASN A 86 0.67 -19.63 3.89
C ASN A 86 -0.85 -19.87 4.02
N THR A 87 -1.53 -19.10 4.87
CA THR A 87 -2.98 -19.14 5.02
C THR A 87 -3.66 -18.80 3.69
N CYS A 88 -3.24 -17.75 3.03
CA CYS A 88 -3.80 -17.34 1.73
C CYS A 88 -3.56 -18.43 0.68
N ARG A 89 -2.36 -18.99 0.62
CA ARG A 89 -2.02 -20.02 -0.37
C ARG A 89 -2.89 -21.26 -0.19
N ARG A 90 -3.14 -21.69 1.05
CA ARG A 90 -4.05 -22.83 1.31
C ARG A 90 -5.47 -22.55 0.86
N ALA A 91 -5.88 -21.30 0.82
CA ALA A 91 -7.20 -20.86 0.34
C ALA A 91 -7.21 -20.56 -1.17
N GLY A 92 -6.10 -20.82 -1.87
CA GLY A 92 -6.00 -20.58 -3.31
C GLY A 92 -5.66 -19.14 -3.69
N VAL A 93 -5.25 -18.31 -2.72
CA VAL A 93 -4.90 -16.91 -2.97
C VAL A 93 -3.39 -16.76 -2.98
N GLN A 94 -2.86 -16.19 -4.06
CA GLN A 94 -1.42 -15.98 -4.23
C GLN A 94 -1.07 -14.53 -3.94
N ILE A 95 -0.23 -14.31 -2.92
CA ILE A 95 0.40 -13.01 -2.69
C ILE A 95 1.90 -13.21 -2.56
N GLY A 96 2.67 -12.23 -3.00
CA GLY A 96 4.12 -12.31 -2.95
C GLY A 96 4.66 -12.09 -1.55
N THR A 97 5.96 -12.37 -1.37
CA THR A 97 6.64 -12.22 -0.09
C THR A 97 6.59 -10.79 0.42
N VAL A 98 6.88 -9.82 -0.44
CA VAL A 98 6.84 -8.39 -0.04
C VAL A 98 5.41 -7.97 0.29
N ASP A 99 4.43 -8.35 -0.54
CA ASP A 99 3.04 -7.98 -0.31
C ASP A 99 2.51 -8.57 1.00
N ALA A 100 2.97 -9.76 1.39
CA ALA A 100 2.60 -10.33 2.68
C ALA A 100 3.13 -9.50 3.86
N VAL A 101 4.34 -8.94 3.74
CA VAL A 101 4.89 -8.03 4.75
C VAL A 101 4.07 -6.75 4.81
N LEU A 102 3.70 -6.18 3.66
CA LEU A 102 2.89 -4.96 3.61
C LEU A 102 1.51 -5.18 4.25
N ALA A 103 0.88 -6.31 3.93
CA ALA A 103 -0.41 -6.67 4.54
C ALA A 103 -0.27 -6.82 6.06
N GLN A 104 0.78 -7.47 6.53
CA GLN A 104 1.02 -7.64 7.97
C GLN A 104 1.20 -6.30 8.68
N LEU A 105 1.95 -5.37 8.09
CA LEU A 105 2.12 -4.05 8.67
C LEU A 105 0.79 -3.30 8.77
N CYS A 106 -0.04 -3.40 7.74
CA CYS A 106 -1.37 -2.79 7.76
C CYS A 106 -2.24 -3.36 8.89
N ILE A 107 -2.19 -4.68 9.11
CA ILE A 107 -2.93 -5.34 10.18
C ILE A 107 -2.40 -4.87 11.54
N ARG A 108 -1.09 -4.93 11.75
CA ARG A 108 -0.48 -4.60 13.04
C ARG A 108 -0.73 -3.14 13.44
N HIS A 109 -0.63 -2.22 12.48
CA HIS A 109 -0.75 -0.79 12.74
C HIS A 109 -2.15 -0.23 12.47
N ASP A 110 -3.13 -1.09 12.20
CA ASP A 110 -4.52 -0.72 11.95
C ASP A 110 -4.67 0.29 10.83
N LEU A 111 -4.04 -0.01 9.69
CA LEU A 111 -4.02 0.86 8.53
C LEU A 111 -5.02 0.40 7.48
N GLU A 112 -5.56 1.34 6.72
CA GLU A 112 -6.29 1.01 5.50
C GLU A 112 -5.33 0.99 4.32
N LEU A 113 -5.33 -0.11 3.58
CA LEU A 113 -4.47 -0.29 2.42
C LEU A 113 -5.12 0.31 1.18
N LEU A 114 -4.38 1.17 0.49
CA LEU A 114 -4.72 1.65 -0.85
C LEU A 114 -3.91 0.84 -1.86
N SER A 115 -4.59 0.05 -2.68
CA SER A 115 -3.96 -0.76 -3.72
C SER A 115 -4.94 -0.96 -4.87
N ILE A 116 -4.42 -1.04 -6.09
CA ILE A 116 -5.19 -1.44 -7.26
C ILE A 116 -5.03 -2.94 -7.56
N ASP A 117 -4.19 -3.63 -6.80
CA ASP A 117 -3.96 -5.07 -6.96
C ASP A 117 -5.08 -5.85 -6.27
N LYS A 118 -5.85 -6.61 -7.05
CA LYS A 118 -6.98 -7.38 -6.56
C LYS A 118 -6.58 -8.52 -5.64
N ASP A 119 -5.31 -8.94 -5.67
CA ASP A 119 -4.83 -10.02 -4.80
C ASP A 119 -4.95 -9.63 -3.32
N PHE A 120 -4.79 -8.34 -2.98
CA PHE A 120 -5.01 -7.87 -1.62
C PHE A 120 -6.47 -7.98 -1.18
N GLU A 121 -7.42 -7.69 -2.08
CA GLU A 121 -8.85 -7.87 -1.77
C GLU A 121 -9.19 -9.33 -1.51
N LEU A 122 -8.59 -10.24 -2.28
CA LEU A 122 -8.78 -11.67 -2.09
C LEU A 122 -8.15 -12.12 -0.77
N ALA A 123 -6.94 -11.66 -0.48
CA ALA A 123 -6.25 -11.98 0.77
C ALA A 123 -7.02 -11.48 1.99
N ALA A 124 -7.67 -10.33 1.89
CA ALA A 124 -8.43 -9.73 2.99
C ALA A 124 -9.59 -10.60 3.47
N LYS A 125 -10.06 -11.54 2.64
CA LYS A 125 -11.10 -12.48 3.02
C LYS A 125 -10.60 -13.56 4.00
N HIS A 126 -9.28 -13.70 4.14
CA HIS A 126 -8.65 -14.76 4.92
C HIS A 126 -7.75 -14.24 6.05
N CYS A 127 -7.71 -12.93 6.26
CA CYS A 127 -6.92 -12.30 7.30
C CYS A 127 -7.57 -10.97 7.74
N GLY A 128 -6.94 -10.30 8.70
CA GLY A 128 -7.48 -9.04 9.25
C GLY A 128 -7.18 -7.79 8.44
N LEU A 129 -6.69 -7.94 7.21
CA LEU A 129 -6.37 -6.81 6.35
C LEU A 129 -7.61 -6.02 5.96
N ARG A 130 -7.55 -4.69 6.07
CA ARG A 130 -8.58 -3.80 5.57
C ARG A 130 -8.08 -3.11 4.32
N VAL A 131 -8.79 -3.34 3.22
CA VAL A 131 -8.49 -2.72 1.93
C VAL A 131 -9.51 -1.63 1.67
N TRP A 132 -9.04 -0.41 1.41
CA TRP A 132 -9.92 0.70 1.08
C TRP A 132 -10.61 0.44 -0.26
N SER A 133 -11.89 0.79 -0.33
CA SER A 133 -12.69 0.60 -1.54
C SER A 133 -13.70 1.74 -1.67
N ALA A 134 -13.79 2.31 -2.86
CA ALA A 134 -14.80 3.32 -3.17
C ALA A 134 -16.22 2.77 -3.00
N LYS A 135 -16.42 1.47 -3.25
CA LYS A 135 -17.73 0.82 -3.09
C LYS A 135 -18.19 0.79 -1.63
N LYS A 136 -17.25 0.65 -0.67
CA LYS A 136 -17.58 0.68 0.75
C LYS A 136 -18.06 2.06 1.19
N LEU A 137 -17.47 3.13 0.65
CA LEU A 137 -17.88 4.50 0.92
C LEU A 137 -19.29 4.76 0.41
N THR A 138 -19.61 4.30 -0.79
CA THR A 138 -20.94 4.46 -1.39
C THR A 138 -22.01 3.72 -0.57
N ARG A 139 -21.67 2.55 -0.01
CA ARG A 139 -22.61 1.76 0.79
C ARG A 139 -22.91 2.38 2.16
N LYS A 140 -22.02 3.23 2.70
CA LYS A 140 -22.20 3.90 3.98
C LYS A 140 -23.01 5.18 3.87
N GLN A 141 -23.25 5.64 2.66
CA GLN A 141 -24.09 6.80 2.37
C GLN A 141 -25.51 6.37 2.03
#